data_f1c2804e8e0a2f82e47fdf66d80c9075
#
_entry.id   f1c2804e8e0a2f82e47fdf66d80c9075
#
_cell.length_a   1.000
_cell.length_b   1.000
_cell.length_c   1.000
_cell.angle_alpha   90.00
_cell.angle_beta   90.00
_cell.angle_gamma   90.00
#
_symmetry.space_group_name_H-M   'P 1'
#
loop_
_entity.id
_entity.type
_entity.pdbx_description
1 polymer ?
#
loop_
_entity_poly.entity_id
_entity_poly.type
_entity_poly.pdbx_seq_one_letter_code
_entity_poly.pdbx_strand_id
1 'polypeptide(L)'
;EQGKAPQLIIVPSYTPSQEDEDLLDQELAACHYAGIPVPPAFKGMSMAEVISEALFGADQPPRYIILAGLNQWLLLDRFKWPNNRVLRFDWSEILDRKDCATLQAAAALLHHNSLAPAAGTASLLEGLDENAHKHAFGVSEDLKYALRSAIELLGNEAANQLRQLASDQGKGFYSGKDALDA
;
A
#
# COMPACT_ATOMS: atom_id res chain seq x y z
N GLU A 1 -34.11 11.21 -12.17
CA GLU A 1 -33.09 11.38 -11.12
C GLU A 1 -31.73 11.10 -11.77
N GLN A 2 -30.91 12.11 -11.96
CA GLN A 2 -29.51 11.92 -12.35
C GLN A 2 -28.85 11.17 -11.21
N GLY A 3 -28.54 9.88 -11.43
CA GLY A 3 -28.03 8.99 -10.42
C GLY A 3 -26.71 9.51 -9.88
N LYS A 4 -26.62 9.66 -8.57
CA LYS A 4 -25.37 9.96 -7.87
C LYS A 4 -24.37 8.84 -8.17
N ALA A 5 -23.10 9.19 -8.45
CA ALA A 5 -22.04 8.20 -8.68
C ALA A 5 -22.02 7.14 -7.56
N PRO A 6 -21.89 5.86 -7.89
CA PRO A 6 -21.79 4.81 -6.88
C PRO A 6 -20.51 5.01 -6.06
N GLN A 7 -20.60 4.87 -4.75
CA GLN A 7 -19.41 4.95 -3.88
C GLN A 7 -18.55 3.69 -4.00
N LEU A 8 -19.19 2.54 -4.17
CA LEU A 8 -18.56 1.22 -4.23
C LEU A 8 -19.15 0.42 -5.38
N ILE A 9 -18.29 -0.23 -6.15
CA ILE A 9 -18.65 -1.28 -7.12
C ILE A 9 -17.95 -2.56 -6.72
N ILE A 10 -18.69 -3.68 -6.73
CA ILE A 10 -18.13 -5.01 -6.51
C ILE A 10 -18.13 -5.74 -7.85
N VAL A 11 -16.96 -6.18 -8.29
CA VAL A 11 -16.76 -6.90 -9.54
C VAL A 11 -16.37 -8.34 -9.20
N PRO A 12 -17.20 -9.33 -9.53
CA PRO A 12 -16.78 -10.72 -9.45
C PRO A 12 -15.63 -10.97 -10.44
N SER A 13 -14.53 -11.53 -9.97
CA SER A 13 -13.30 -11.71 -10.75
C SER A 13 -12.83 -13.18 -10.74
N TYR A 14 -13.74 -14.11 -10.48
CA TYR A 14 -13.40 -15.53 -10.50
C TYR A 14 -13.46 -16.09 -11.92
N THR A 15 -12.30 -16.58 -12.38
CA THR A 15 -12.17 -17.28 -13.66
C THR A 15 -11.57 -18.66 -13.40
N PRO A 16 -12.31 -19.76 -13.59
CA PRO A 16 -11.84 -21.11 -13.26
C PRO A 16 -10.55 -21.54 -13.97
N SER A 17 -10.31 -21.01 -15.18
CA SER A 17 -9.10 -21.30 -15.95
C SER A 17 -7.86 -20.48 -15.56
N GLN A 18 -8.01 -19.50 -14.65
CA GLN A 18 -6.99 -18.56 -14.25
C GLN A 18 -6.91 -18.43 -12.72
N GLU A 19 -7.19 -19.53 -12.01
CA GLU A 19 -7.29 -19.53 -10.53
C GLU A 19 -5.97 -19.16 -9.86
N ASP A 20 -4.84 -19.51 -10.49
CA ASP A 20 -3.48 -19.23 -9.98
C ASP A 20 -2.95 -17.83 -10.39
N GLU A 21 -3.67 -17.10 -11.24
CA GLU A 21 -3.25 -15.78 -11.71
C GLU A 21 -3.67 -14.67 -10.74
N ASP A 22 -2.91 -13.58 -10.73
CA ASP A 22 -3.32 -12.36 -9.99
C ASP A 22 -4.64 -11.85 -10.57
N LEU A 23 -5.57 -11.47 -9.68
CA LEU A 23 -6.89 -10.98 -10.10
C LEU A 23 -6.82 -9.76 -11.03
N LEU A 24 -5.76 -8.96 -10.95
CA LEU A 24 -5.57 -7.79 -11.79
C LEU A 24 -5.12 -8.15 -13.20
N ASP A 25 -4.41 -9.26 -13.35
CA ASP A 25 -3.86 -9.72 -14.63
C ASP A 25 -4.86 -10.60 -15.39
N GLN A 26 -5.90 -11.10 -14.72
CA GLN A 26 -6.93 -11.93 -15.36
C GLN A 26 -7.67 -11.14 -16.45
N GLU A 27 -7.90 -11.79 -17.58
CA GLU A 27 -8.70 -11.21 -18.64
C GLU A 27 -10.18 -11.14 -18.28
N LEU A 28 -10.85 -10.10 -18.75
CA LEU A 28 -12.29 -9.98 -18.62
C LEU A 28 -13.00 -11.04 -19.44
N ALA A 29 -13.69 -11.94 -18.78
CA ALA A 29 -14.35 -13.10 -19.39
C ALA A 29 -15.89 -13.03 -19.31
N ALA A 30 -16.57 -13.81 -20.13
CA ALA A 30 -18.03 -13.85 -20.16
C ALA A 30 -18.67 -14.25 -18.81
N CYS A 31 -17.98 -15.01 -17.97
CA CYS A 31 -18.43 -15.37 -16.62
C CYS A 31 -18.61 -14.14 -15.71
N HIS A 32 -17.84 -13.09 -15.92
CA HIS A 32 -17.96 -11.83 -15.17
C HIS A 32 -19.23 -11.01 -15.54
N TYR A 33 -19.84 -11.35 -16.68
CA TYR A 33 -21.06 -10.73 -17.20
C TYR A 33 -22.26 -11.67 -17.15
N ALA A 34 -22.30 -12.63 -16.25
CA ALA A 34 -23.40 -13.60 -16.17
C ALA A 34 -23.68 -14.33 -17.51
N GLY A 35 -22.62 -14.62 -18.27
CA GLY A 35 -22.71 -15.30 -19.57
C GLY A 35 -22.99 -14.38 -20.77
N ILE A 36 -23.09 -13.08 -20.57
CA ILE A 36 -23.19 -12.10 -21.68
C ILE A 36 -21.83 -11.99 -22.36
N PRO A 37 -21.75 -11.96 -23.69
CA PRO A 37 -20.46 -11.79 -24.39
C PRO A 37 -19.77 -10.50 -23.98
N VAL A 38 -18.44 -10.58 -23.76
CA VAL A 38 -17.62 -9.40 -23.47
C VAL A 38 -17.72 -8.42 -24.63
N PRO A 39 -18.04 -7.12 -24.39
CA PRO A 39 -18.07 -6.11 -25.43
C PRO A 39 -16.73 -6.06 -26.20
N PRO A 40 -16.74 -5.85 -27.52
CA PRO A 40 -15.52 -5.84 -28.33
C PRO A 40 -14.43 -4.87 -27.81
N ALA A 41 -14.84 -3.76 -27.19
CA ALA A 41 -13.95 -2.75 -26.65
C ALA A 41 -13.09 -3.28 -25.46
N PHE A 42 -13.57 -4.29 -24.74
CA PHE A 42 -12.89 -4.84 -23.56
C PHE A 42 -12.28 -6.22 -23.80
N LYS A 43 -12.35 -6.70 -25.04
CA LYS A 43 -11.86 -8.04 -25.37
C LYS A 43 -10.34 -8.08 -25.31
N GLY A 44 -9.81 -9.00 -24.50
CA GLY A 44 -8.37 -9.16 -24.27
C GLY A 44 -7.77 -8.13 -23.30
N MET A 45 -8.61 -7.32 -22.65
CA MET A 45 -8.14 -6.42 -21.60
C MET A 45 -8.05 -7.18 -20.27
N SER A 46 -6.99 -6.90 -19.52
CA SER A 46 -6.87 -7.33 -18.13
C SER A 46 -7.85 -6.59 -17.21
N MET A 47 -8.13 -7.15 -16.04
CA MET A 47 -8.97 -6.47 -15.03
C MET A 47 -8.38 -5.13 -14.61
N ALA A 48 -7.05 -5.00 -14.54
CA ALA A 48 -6.39 -3.73 -14.26
C ALA A 48 -6.69 -2.67 -15.31
N GLU A 49 -6.65 -3.02 -16.59
CA GLU A 49 -6.98 -2.11 -17.71
C GLU A 49 -8.46 -1.72 -17.68
N VAL A 50 -9.35 -2.68 -17.50
CA VAL A 50 -10.80 -2.41 -17.39
C VAL A 50 -11.12 -1.49 -16.21
N ILE A 51 -10.49 -1.68 -15.07
CA ILE A 51 -10.65 -0.80 -13.91
C ILE A 51 -10.17 0.61 -14.24
N SER A 52 -9.00 0.73 -14.84
CA SER A 52 -8.39 2.03 -15.15
C SER A 52 -9.20 2.80 -16.17
N GLU A 53 -9.56 2.16 -17.27
CA GLU A 53 -10.14 2.82 -18.43
C GLU A 53 -11.68 2.93 -18.36
N ALA A 54 -12.35 1.86 -17.90
CA ALA A 54 -13.81 1.83 -17.91
C ALA A 54 -14.43 2.26 -16.58
N LEU A 55 -13.87 1.86 -15.45
CA LEU A 55 -14.49 2.12 -14.15
C LEU A 55 -14.01 3.44 -13.53
N PHE A 56 -12.69 3.63 -13.43
CA PHE A 56 -12.13 4.87 -12.91
C PHE A 56 -12.05 5.99 -13.96
N GLY A 57 -12.05 5.65 -15.26
CA GLY A 57 -12.13 6.59 -16.38
C GLY A 57 -13.53 7.07 -16.73
N ALA A 58 -14.58 6.57 -16.07
CA ALA A 58 -15.97 6.97 -16.32
C ALA A 58 -16.22 8.44 -15.90
N ASP A 59 -17.25 9.07 -16.47
CA ASP A 59 -17.67 10.45 -16.10
C ASP A 59 -18.01 10.59 -14.61
N GLN A 60 -18.56 9.55 -14.00
CA GLN A 60 -18.88 9.48 -12.58
C GLN A 60 -18.29 8.21 -11.97
N PRO A 61 -16.97 8.19 -11.74
CA PRO A 61 -16.29 7.00 -11.27
C PRO A 61 -16.61 6.71 -9.80
N PRO A 62 -16.64 5.42 -9.39
CA PRO A 62 -16.79 5.04 -7.99
C PRO A 62 -15.57 5.50 -7.17
N ARG A 63 -15.74 5.64 -5.86
CA ARG A 63 -14.61 5.85 -4.95
C ARG A 63 -13.83 4.56 -4.76
N TYR A 64 -14.53 3.45 -4.54
CA TYR A 64 -13.95 2.15 -4.25
C TYR A 64 -14.42 1.09 -5.23
N ILE A 65 -13.54 0.15 -5.54
CA ILE A 65 -13.85 -1.07 -6.27
C ILE A 65 -13.36 -2.25 -5.44
N ILE A 66 -14.18 -3.30 -5.32
CA ILE A 66 -13.76 -4.59 -4.80
C ILE A 66 -13.73 -5.57 -5.96
N LEU A 67 -12.56 -6.14 -6.26
CA LEU A 67 -12.47 -7.34 -7.07
C LEU A 67 -12.62 -8.54 -6.16
N ALA A 68 -13.68 -9.31 -6.37
CA ALA A 68 -14.01 -10.47 -5.55
C ALA A 68 -13.65 -11.75 -6.30
N GLY A 69 -12.46 -12.30 -6.02
CA GLY A 69 -12.04 -13.61 -6.45
C GLY A 69 -12.51 -14.70 -5.46
N LEU A 70 -12.15 -15.96 -5.73
CA LEU A 70 -12.53 -17.09 -4.89
C LEU A 70 -11.83 -17.01 -3.53
N ASN A 71 -10.50 -16.95 -3.53
CA ASN A 71 -9.66 -17.03 -2.34
C ASN A 71 -9.10 -15.68 -1.91
N GLN A 72 -9.21 -14.66 -2.74
CA GLN A 72 -8.70 -13.34 -2.45
C GLN A 72 -9.64 -12.22 -2.95
N TRP A 73 -9.67 -11.14 -2.20
CA TRP A 73 -10.35 -9.92 -2.63
C TRP A 73 -9.36 -8.77 -2.65
N LEU A 74 -9.54 -7.88 -3.63
CA LEU A 74 -8.76 -6.66 -3.74
C LEU A 74 -9.68 -5.45 -3.54
N LEU A 75 -9.36 -4.60 -2.58
CA LEU A 75 -10.01 -3.31 -2.40
C LEU A 75 -9.13 -2.22 -3.02
N LEU A 76 -9.67 -1.56 -4.02
CA LEU A 76 -9.04 -0.50 -4.78
C LEU A 76 -9.68 0.85 -4.42
N ASP A 77 -8.86 1.82 -4.08
CA ASP A 77 -9.26 3.22 -3.88
C ASP A 77 -8.81 4.02 -5.10
N ARG A 78 -9.73 4.72 -5.75
CA ARG A 78 -9.47 5.55 -6.93
C ARG A 78 -8.30 6.52 -6.75
N PHE A 79 -8.11 7.08 -5.55
CA PHE A 79 -7.03 8.02 -5.28
C PHE A 79 -5.68 7.36 -5.00
N LYS A 80 -5.67 6.06 -4.68
CA LYS A 80 -4.46 5.26 -4.43
C LYS A 80 -4.05 4.45 -5.66
N TRP A 81 -5.00 4.17 -6.54
CA TRP A 81 -4.80 3.37 -7.75
C TRP A 81 -3.68 3.87 -8.66
N PRO A 82 -3.53 5.19 -8.94
CA PRO A 82 -2.43 5.68 -9.78
C PRO A 82 -1.03 5.37 -9.23
N ASN A 83 -0.92 5.05 -7.95
CA ASN A 83 0.34 4.62 -7.30
C ASN A 83 0.42 3.09 -7.14
N ASN A 84 -0.40 2.32 -7.83
CA ASN A 84 -0.49 0.86 -7.74
C ASN A 84 -0.70 0.35 -6.30
N ARG A 85 -1.44 1.11 -5.48
CA ARG A 85 -1.74 0.73 -4.10
C ARG A 85 -3.10 0.07 -4.02
N VAL A 86 -3.10 -1.19 -3.63
CA VAL A 86 -4.29 -2.00 -3.39
C VAL A 86 -4.23 -2.64 -2.01
N LEU A 87 -5.37 -2.86 -1.40
CA LEU A 87 -5.47 -3.64 -0.18
C LEU A 87 -5.96 -5.05 -0.53
N ARG A 88 -5.11 -6.04 -0.27
CA ARG A 88 -5.39 -7.44 -0.59
C ARG A 88 -5.84 -8.20 0.65
N PHE A 89 -6.93 -8.92 0.53
CA PHE A 89 -7.45 -9.85 1.53
C PHE A 89 -7.24 -11.27 1.00
N ASP A 90 -6.31 -12.00 1.57
CA ASP A 90 -6.15 -13.43 1.33
C ASP A 90 -7.06 -14.19 2.30
N TRP A 91 -8.21 -14.61 1.81
CA TRP A 91 -9.21 -15.29 2.63
C TRP A 91 -8.74 -16.69 3.07
N SER A 92 -7.92 -17.36 2.27
CA SER A 92 -7.36 -18.65 2.65
C SER A 92 -6.50 -18.50 3.90
N GLU A 93 -5.59 -17.53 3.91
CA GLU A 93 -4.72 -17.25 5.04
C GLU A 93 -5.49 -16.68 6.25
N ILE A 94 -6.40 -15.71 6.02
CA ILE A 94 -7.20 -15.09 7.09
C ILE A 94 -8.05 -16.11 7.82
N LEU A 95 -8.69 -17.04 7.09
CA LEU A 95 -9.56 -18.05 7.68
C LEU A 95 -8.76 -19.19 8.33
N ASP A 96 -7.62 -19.58 7.76
CA ASP A 96 -6.77 -20.64 8.31
C ASP A 96 -6.14 -20.24 9.66
N ARG A 97 -5.79 -18.98 9.83
CA ARG A 97 -5.27 -18.45 11.11
C ARG A 97 -6.24 -18.60 12.27
N LYS A 98 -7.56 -18.68 12.02
CA LYS A 98 -8.62 -18.76 13.04
C LYS A 98 -8.50 -17.68 14.13
N ASP A 99 -7.89 -16.56 13.78
CA ASP A 99 -7.69 -15.44 14.69
C ASP A 99 -8.85 -14.43 14.60
N CYS A 100 -9.55 -14.26 15.72
CA CYS A 100 -10.70 -13.39 15.82
C CYS A 100 -10.35 -11.91 15.55
N ALA A 101 -9.16 -11.47 15.95
CA ALA A 101 -8.72 -10.08 15.74
C ALA A 101 -8.50 -9.78 14.26
N THR A 102 -7.89 -10.70 13.51
CA THR A 102 -7.69 -10.59 12.06
C THR A 102 -9.03 -10.55 11.32
N LEU A 103 -9.97 -11.41 11.69
CA LEU A 103 -11.32 -11.41 11.11
C LEU A 103 -12.09 -10.12 11.41
N GLN A 104 -12.00 -9.61 12.64
CA GLN A 104 -12.62 -8.33 13.02
C GLN A 104 -12.00 -7.16 12.25
N ALA A 105 -10.68 -7.14 12.06
CA ALA A 105 -10.00 -6.13 11.28
C ALA A 105 -10.46 -6.16 9.80
N ALA A 106 -10.50 -7.33 9.18
CA ALA A 106 -10.99 -7.48 7.81
C ALA A 106 -12.47 -7.03 7.69
N ALA A 107 -13.33 -7.43 8.63
CA ALA A 107 -14.72 -7.02 8.68
C ALA A 107 -14.87 -5.50 8.85
N ALA A 108 -14.06 -4.87 9.71
CA ALA A 108 -14.09 -3.42 9.91
C ALA A 108 -13.66 -2.65 8.66
N LEU A 109 -12.64 -3.13 7.93
CA LEU A 109 -12.16 -2.50 6.70
C LEU A 109 -13.20 -2.62 5.56
N LEU A 110 -13.90 -3.73 5.46
CA LEU A 110 -14.93 -4.00 4.46
C LEU A 110 -16.33 -3.54 4.89
N HIS A 111 -16.47 -3.00 6.10
CA HIS A 111 -17.74 -2.53 6.60
C HIS A 111 -18.26 -1.32 5.79
N HIS A 112 -19.57 -1.22 5.66
CA HIS A 112 -20.20 -0.16 4.89
C HIS A 112 -19.79 1.25 5.36
N ASN A 113 -19.61 1.49 6.67
CA ASN A 113 -19.15 2.79 7.19
C ASN A 113 -17.71 3.13 6.80
N SER A 114 -16.90 2.12 6.44
CA SER A 114 -15.53 2.32 5.95
C SER A 114 -15.51 2.66 4.47
N LEU A 115 -16.40 2.04 3.68
CA LEU A 115 -16.42 2.16 2.22
C LEU A 115 -17.42 3.20 1.72
N ALA A 116 -18.51 3.42 2.43
CA ALA A 116 -19.57 4.38 2.09
C ALA A 116 -20.10 5.08 3.34
N PRO A 117 -19.27 5.86 4.06
CA PRO A 117 -19.69 6.54 5.27
C PRO A 117 -20.84 7.51 4.99
N ALA A 118 -21.66 7.78 6.00
CA ALA A 118 -22.68 8.81 5.91
C ALA A 118 -22.07 10.18 5.63
N ALA A 119 -22.81 11.04 4.95
CA ALA A 119 -22.32 12.37 4.58
C ALA A 119 -21.85 13.14 5.82
N GLY A 120 -20.60 13.62 5.78
CA GLY A 120 -19.97 14.37 6.87
C GLY A 120 -19.24 13.51 7.91
N THR A 121 -19.22 12.19 7.79
CA THR A 121 -18.40 11.29 8.62
C THR A 121 -17.13 10.89 7.89
N ALA A 122 -15.99 10.90 8.62
CA ALA A 122 -14.72 10.41 8.08
C ALA A 122 -14.75 8.87 7.93
N SER A 123 -14.20 8.38 6.84
CA SER A 123 -14.02 6.94 6.62
C SER A 123 -12.94 6.39 7.55
N LEU A 124 -13.12 5.16 8.05
CA LEU A 124 -12.07 4.45 8.78
C LEU A 124 -10.80 4.31 7.94
N LEU A 125 -10.95 4.04 6.63
CA LEU A 125 -9.81 3.90 5.71
C LEU A 125 -9.02 5.20 5.56
N GLU A 126 -9.69 6.36 5.52
CA GLU A 126 -9.03 7.66 5.48
C GLU A 126 -8.27 7.95 6.78
N GLY A 127 -8.87 7.66 7.92
CA GLY A 127 -8.23 7.81 9.22
C GLY A 127 -6.99 6.91 9.39
N LEU A 128 -7.07 5.66 8.93
CA LEU A 128 -5.92 4.75 8.95
C LEU A 128 -4.79 5.20 8.03
N ASP A 129 -5.11 5.70 6.84
CA ASP A 129 -4.12 6.23 5.91
C ASP A 129 -3.40 7.46 6.49
N GLU A 130 -4.14 8.39 7.07
CA GLU A 130 -3.57 9.58 7.73
C GLU A 130 -2.67 9.19 8.90
N ASN A 131 -3.10 8.24 9.74
CA ASN A 131 -2.28 7.73 10.83
C ASN A 131 -1.04 7.01 10.35
N ALA A 132 -1.13 6.19 9.29
CA ALA A 132 0.02 5.52 8.69
C ALA A 132 1.07 6.53 8.18
N HIS A 133 0.63 7.62 7.55
CA HIS A 133 1.53 8.70 7.13
C HIS A 133 2.20 9.41 8.30
N LYS A 134 1.46 9.71 9.37
CA LYS A 134 2.01 10.33 10.60
C LYS A 134 3.05 9.42 11.26
N HIS A 135 2.76 8.12 11.36
CA HIS A 135 3.71 7.15 11.92
C HIS A 135 4.95 7.00 11.04
N ALA A 136 4.81 6.90 9.73
CA ALA A 136 5.96 6.81 8.82
C ALA A 136 6.85 8.05 8.89
N PHE A 137 6.26 9.24 9.04
CA PHE A 137 7.02 10.48 9.23
C PHE A 137 7.77 10.48 10.58
N GLY A 138 7.11 10.09 11.68
CA GLY A 138 7.73 9.98 13.00
C GLY A 138 8.92 9.03 13.01
N VAL A 139 8.75 7.81 12.46
CA VAL A 139 9.85 6.83 12.35
C VAL A 139 11.00 7.37 11.50
N SER A 140 10.71 8.09 10.42
CA SER A 140 11.74 8.69 9.57
C SER A 140 12.56 9.76 10.30
N GLU A 141 11.91 10.59 11.11
CA GLU A 141 12.56 11.59 11.95
C GLU A 141 13.44 10.93 13.03
N ASP A 142 12.90 9.96 13.76
CA ASP A 142 13.63 9.22 14.78
C ASP A 142 14.87 8.51 14.20
N LEU A 143 14.73 7.93 12.98
CA LEU A 143 15.85 7.29 12.29
C LEU A 143 16.94 8.31 11.90
N LYS A 144 16.59 9.51 11.45
CA LYS A 144 17.55 10.57 11.17
C LYS A 144 18.33 10.98 12.40
N TYR A 145 17.65 11.16 13.54
CA TYR A 145 18.31 11.48 14.80
C TYR A 145 19.23 10.36 15.30
N ALA A 146 18.77 9.11 15.21
CA ALA A 146 19.58 7.93 15.58
C ALA A 146 20.82 7.80 14.69
N LEU A 147 20.67 7.97 13.37
CA LEU A 147 21.78 7.93 12.43
C LEU A 147 22.81 9.04 12.71
N ARG A 148 22.33 10.25 12.92
CA ARG A 148 23.20 11.39 13.28
C ARG A 148 23.98 11.11 14.56
N SER A 149 23.31 10.64 15.60
CA SER A 149 23.94 10.30 16.88
C SER A 149 24.98 9.18 16.72
N ALA A 150 24.71 8.17 15.90
CA ALA A 150 25.64 7.09 15.59
C ALA A 150 26.90 7.61 14.86
N ILE A 151 26.74 8.50 13.88
CA ILE A 151 27.84 9.13 13.15
C ILE A 151 28.70 9.98 14.09
N GLU A 152 28.09 10.78 14.94
CA GLU A 152 28.78 11.61 15.93
C GLU A 152 29.57 10.73 16.92
N LEU A 153 28.99 9.62 17.39
CA LEU A 153 29.65 8.67 18.29
C LEU A 153 30.88 8.02 17.63
N LEU A 154 30.70 7.50 16.41
CA LEU A 154 31.79 6.87 15.64
C LEU A 154 32.89 7.88 15.31
N GLY A 155 32.55 9.09 14.93
CA GLY A 155 33.51 10.15 14.66
C GLY A 155 34.34 10.54 15.90
N ASN A 156 33.68 10.66 17.05
CA ASN A 156 34.33 10.96 18.30
C ASN A 156 35.28 9.81 18.76
N GLU A 157 34.81 8.57 18.58
CA GLU A 157 35.64 7.39 18.92
C GLU A 157 36.86 7.29 18.01
N ALA A 158 36.69 7.45 16.69
CA ALA A 158 37.82 7.46 15.77
C ALA A 158 38.81 8.59 16.07
N ALA A 159 38.33 9.79 16.39
CA ALA A 159 39.18 10.91 16.79
C ALA A 159 39.96 10.62 18.09
N ASN A 160 39.32 9.98 19.06
CA ASN A 160 39.97 9.57 20.32
C ASN A 160 41.04 8.50 20.08
N GLN A 161 40.77 7.51 19.25
CA GLN A 161 41.77 6.48 18.90
C GLN A 161 42.93 7.07 18.14
N LEU A 162 42.71 7.96 17.19
CA LEU A 162 43.77 8.68 16.47
C LEU A 162 44.65 9.52 17.41
N ARG A 163 44.04 10.20 18.40
CA ARG A 163 44.77 10.95 19.42
C ARG A 163 45.64 10.04 20.29
N GLN A 164 45.11 8.89 20.66
CA GLN A 164 45.83 7.88 21.47
C GLN A 164 47.02 7.31 20.71
N LEU A 165 46.83 6.94 19.46
CA LEU A 165 47.90 6.45 18.57
C LEU A 165 48.99 7.52 18.33
N ALA A 166 48.62 8.78 18.14
CA ALA A 166 49.56 9.88 17.99
C ALA A 166 50.40 10.11 19.28
N SER A 167 49.76 10.00 20.46
CA SER A 167 50.40 10.08 21.74
C SER A 167 51.41 8.95 21.96
N ASP A 168 51.00 7.72 21.63
CA ASP A 168 51.85 6.50 21.79
C ASP A 168 53.06 6.50 20.82
N GLN A 169 52.92 7.15 19.65
CA GLN A 169 54.03 7.28 18.69
C GLN A 169 54.88 8.53 18.91
N GLY A 170 54.65 9.33 19.95
CA GLY A 170 55.41 10.55 20.24
C GLY A 170 55.27 11.63 19.16
N LYS A 171 54.28 11.52 18.29
CA LYS A 171 53.96 12.51 17.23
C LYS A 171 52.92 13.49 17.76
N GLY A 172 53.18 14.79 17.54
CA GLY A 172 52.22 15.84 17.90
C GLY A 172 50.88 15.64 17.21
N PHE A 173 49.84 16.15 17.86
CA PHE A 173 48.42 16.06 17.43
C PHE A 173 48.23 16.59 16.01
N TYR A 174 47.60 15.80 15.14
CA TYR A 174 47.15 16.28 13.83
C TYR A 174 46.09 17.37 14.00
N SER A 175 46.28 18.53 13.37
CA SER A 175 45.24 19.56 13.32
C SER A 175 44.06 19.03 12.51
N GLY A 176 42.84 19.55 12.78
CA GLY A 176 41.62 19.04 12.15
C GLY A 176 41.58 19.09 10.61
N LYS A 177 42.56 19.72 9.96
CA LYS A 177 42.74 19.68 8.48
C LYS A 177 43.43 18.37 8.02
N ASP A 178 44.35 17.85 8.79
CA ASP A 178 45.12 16.65 8.42
C ASP A 178 44.32 15.35 8.60
N ALA A 179 43.21 15.40 9.35
CA ALA A 179 42.34 14.27 9.58
C ALA A 179 41.29 14.09 8.43
N LEU A 180 41.16 15.07 7.55
CA LEU A 180 40.25 15.02 6.39
C LEU A 180 40.94 14.54 5.11
N ASP A 181 42.26 14.56 5.07
CA ASP A 181 43.08 14.19 3.88
C ASP A 181 43.73 12.80 4.02
N ALA A 182 43.45 12.06 5.11
CA ALA A 182 43.93 10.70 5.38
C ALA A 182 42.80 9.68 5.24
#